data_b045afe46254ac0866361d875cf9c7ba
#
_entry.id   b045afe46254ac0866361d875cf9c7ba
#
_cell.length_a   1.000
_cell.length_b   1.000
_cell.length_c   1.000
_cell.angle_alpha   90.00
_cell.angle_beta   90.00
_cell.angle_gamma   90.00
#
_symmetry.space_group_name_H-M   'P 1'
#
loop_
_entity.id
_entity.type
_entity.pdbx_description
1 polymer ?
#
loop_
_entity_poly.entity_id
_entity_poly.type
_entity_poly.pdbx_seq_one_letter_code
_entity_poly.pdbx_strand_id
1 'polypeptide(L)'
;MRFFGEVPEQYDYIEFCRDEFVAILPSNHMLTIHDTIPISKLKNETFILLGKDTKFDLVCQELFRSTGITPRIRLMGRCPENIIGFVGMGMGVSLLMRRHAEFFKTPQITIREITPTAESRICLIWKKNRPLSPAAATFLKFLQE
;
A
#
# COMPACT_ATOMS: atom_id res chain seq x y z
N MET A 1 -2.86 -5.05 -12.87
CA MET A 1 -1.49 -4.89 -12.32
C MET A 1 -1.43 -3.62 -11.49
N ARG A 2 -0.62 -3.58 -10.42
CA ARG A 2 -0.41 -2.37 -9.61
C ARG A 2 0.86 -1.65 -10.06
N PHE A 3 0.79 -0.33 -10.21
CA PHE A 3 1.92 0.54 -10.53
C PHE A 3 2.08 1.62 -9.45
N PHE A 4 3.32 1.86 -9.08
CA PHE A 4 3.76 3.05 -8.35
C PHE A 4 4.45 3.96 -9.39
N GLY A 5 3.83 5.07 -9.73
CA GLY A 5 4.26 5.95 -10.82
C GLY A 5 3.57 5.67 -12.16
N GLU A 6 4.25 5.95 -13.25
CA GLU A 6 3.69 5.85 -14.59
C GLU A 6 3.59 4.41 -15.10
N VAL A 7 2.56 4.14 -15.91
CA VAL A 7 2.46 2.89 -16.67
C VAL A 7 3.46 2.97 -17.84
N PRO A 8 4.29 1.92 -18.05
CA PRO A 8 5.28 1.97 -19.13
C PRO A 8 4.65 2.17 -20.53
N GLU A 9 5.27 3.00 -21.35
CA GLU A 9 4.75 3.45 -22.66
C GLU A 9 4.36 2.33 -23.63
N GLN A 10 4.99 1.14 -23.51
CA GLN A 10 4.67 0.00 -24.35
C GLN A 10 3.31 -0.64 -24.08
N TYR A 11 2.58 -0.18 -23.05
CA TYR A 11 1.27 -0.70 -22.71
C TYR A 11 0.19 0.36 -22.91
N ASP A 12 -0.96 -0.10 -23.40
CA ASP A 12 -2.25 0.59 -23.16
C ASP A 12 -2.85 0.08 -21.86
N TYR A 13 -3.71 0.89 -21.25
CA TYR A 13 -4.29 0.52 -19.97
C TYR A 13 -5.67 1.13 -19.71
N ILE A 14 -6.41 0.49 -18.84
CA ILE A 14 -7.59 1.06 -18.16
C ILE A 14 -7.27 1.09 -16.67
N GLU A 15 -7.35 2.28 -16.07
CA GLU A 15 -7.21 2.46 -14.62
C GLU A 15 -8.53 2.10 -13.93
N PHE A 16 -8.50 1.12 -13.01
CA PHE A 16 -9.67 0.76 -12.21
C PHE A 16 -9.80 1.60 -10.95
N CYS A 17 -8.68 1.83 -10.27
CA CYS A 17 -8.68 2.59 -9.03
C CYS A 17 -7.29 3.02 -8.64
N ARG A 18 -7.23 4.01 -7.76
CA ARG A 18 -6.05 4.44 -7.03
C ARG A 18 -6.08 3.92 -5.61
N ASP A 19 -4.92 3.83 -5.03
CA ASP A 19 -4.72 3.39 -3.66
C ASP A 19 -3.46 4.08 -3.11
N GLU A 20 -3.37 4.21 -1.81
CA GLU A 20 -2.25 4.92 -1.16
C GLU A 20 -1.80 4.20 0.10
N PHE A 21 -0.60 4.49 0.54
CA PHE A 21 -0.12 4.00 1.83
C PHE A 21 -0.80 4.73 2.98
N VAL A 22 -1.12 3.98 4.03
CA VAL A 22 -1.65 4.46 5.31
C VAL A 22 -0.89 3.84 6.46
N ALA A 23 -0.92 4.48 7.62
CA ALA A 23 -0.40 3.90 8.85
C ALA A 23 -1.44 3.00 9.50
N ILE A 24 -0.97 1.86 10.00
CA ILE A 24 -1.75 0.93 10.83
C ILE A 24 -1.15 0.95 12.23
N LEU A 25 -1.96 1.31 13.19
CA LEU A 25 -1.59 1.48 14.59
C LEU A 25 -2.44 0.58 15.48
N PRO A 26 -1.94 0.11 16.63
CA PRO A 26 -2.81 -0.41 17.68
C PRO A 26 -3.89 0.63 18.04
N SER A 27 -5.11 0.19 18.30
CA SER A 27 -6.24 1.11 18.56
C SER A 27 -6.04 2.03 19.77
N ASN A 28 -5.19 1.65 20.72
CA ASN A 28 -4.83 2.42 21.91
C ASN A 28 -3.54 3.25 21.74
N HIS A 29 -2.97 3.32 20.54
CA HIS A 29 -1.73 4.07 20.30
C HIS A 29 -1.98 5.58 20.43
N MET A 30 -1.01 6.31 21.02
CA MET A 30 -1.15 7.76 21.27
C MET A 30 -1.33 8.59 19.99
N LEU A 31 -0.77 8.17 18.85
CA LEU A 31 -0.89 8.88 17.58
C LEU A 31 -2.26 8.72 16.90
N THR A 32 -3.14 7.88 17.42
CA THR A 32 -4.50 7.69 16.85
C THR A 32 -5.41 8.91 17.00
N ILE A 33 -5.03 9.88 17.84
CA ILE A 33 -5.74 11.16 17.98
C ILE A 33 -5.61 12.07 16.74
N HIS A 34 -4.61 11.82 15.89
CA HIS A 34 -4.38 12.56 14.66
C HIS A 34 -5.02 11.85 13.48
N ASP A 35 -5.69 12.57 12.59
CA ASP A 35 -6.24 12.01 11.35
C ASP A 35 -5.14 11.72 10.34
N THR A 36 -4.15 12.61 10.26
CA THR A 36 -2.97 12.47 9.41
C THR A 36 -1.70 12.48 10.26
N ILE A 37 -0.84 11.48 10.06
CA ILE A 37 0.40 11.31 10.81
C ILE A 37 1.58 11.62 9.90
N PRO A 38 2.39 12.65 10.20
CA PRO A 38 3.69 12.79 9.56
C PRO A 38 4.53 11.53 9.83
N ILE A 39 5.11 10.93 8.79
CA ILE A 39 5.94 9.72 8.94
C ILE A 39 7.07 9.96 9.95
N SER A 40 7.61 11.18 10.01
CA SER A 40 8.64 11.56 10.98
C SER A 40 8.26 11.31 12.45
N LYS A 41 6.97 11.32 12.78
CA LYS A 41 6.48 10.97 14.13
C LYS A 41 6.55 9.48 14.44
N LEU A 42 6.74 8.64 13.44
CA LEU A 42 6.89 7.19 13.59
C LEU A 42 8.36 6.74 13.76
N LYS A 43 9.31 7.66 13.83
CA LYS A 43 10.75 7.38 13.85
C LYS A 43 11.21 6.45 14.99
N ASN A 44 10.53 6.48 16.12
CA ASN A 44 10.87 5.68 17.30
C ASN A 44 10.05 4.38 17.40
N GLU A 45 9.12 4.17 16.45
CA GLU A 45 8.27 3.00 16.44
C GLU A 45 9.00 1.76 15.92
N THR A 46 8.49 0.62 16.31
CA THR A 46 8.89 -0.67 15.74
C THR A 46 7.93 -1.02 14.62
N PHE A 47 8.48 -1.36 13.46
CA PHE A 47 7.69 -1.65 12.27
C PHE A 47 7.52 -3.14 12.02
N ILE A 48 6.32 -3.49 11.56
CA ILE A 48 5.97 -4.77 10.97
C ILE A 48 5.56 -4.48 9.54
N LEU A 49 6.34 -4.90 8.55
CA LEU A 49 6.16 -4.53 7.16
C LEU A 49 5.79 -5.71 6.29
N LEU A 50 5.20 -5.40 5.13
CA LEU A 50 4.79 -6.37 4.13
C LEU A 50 5.79 -6.42 2.98
N GLY A 51 6.09 -7.65 2.51
CA GLY A 51 6.62 -7.84 1.18
C GLY A 51 8.10 -7.54 0.99
N LYS A 52 8.98 -8.19 1.78
CA LYS A 52 10.43 -8.11 1.59
C LYS A 52 10.82 -8.29 0.10
N ASP A 53 11.72 -7.43 -0.38
CA ASP A 53 12.25 -7.43 -1.76
C ASP A 53 11.19 -7.27 -2.87
N THR A 54 10.04 -6.70 -2.55
CA THR A 54 8.98 -6.36 -3.52
C THR A 54 9.02 -4.87 -3.88
N LYS A 55 8.30 -4.48 -4.95
CA LYS A 55 8.08 -3.05 -5.24
C LYS A 55 7.40 -2.32 -4.09
N PHE A 56 6.56 -3.00 -3.35
CA PHE A 56 5.90 -2.48 -2.16
C PHE A 56 6.93 -2.11 -1.08
N ASP A 57 7.85 -3.01 -0.79
CA ASP A 57 8.95 -2.79 0.15
C ASP A 57 9.85 -1.63 -0.31
N LEU A 58 10.23 -1.60 -1.59
CA LEU A 58 11.05 -0.51 -2.15
C LEU A 58 10.39 0.87 -1.98
N VAL A 59 9.08 0.97 -2.16
CA VAL A 59 8.33 2.22 -1.96
C VAL A 59 8.29 2.59 -0.48
N CYS A 60 8.10 1.64 0.43
CA CYS A 60 8.19 1.88 1.88
C CYS A 60 9.58 2.39 2.28
N GLN A 61 10.63 1.77 1.78
CA GLN A 61 12.01 2.19 2.04
C GLN A 61 12.25 3.62 1.53
N GLU A 62 11.73 3.96 0.35
CA GLU A 62 11.83 5.32 -0.18
C GLU A 62 11.07 6.35 0.68
N LEU A 63 9.89 6.02 1.17
CA LEU A 63 9.15 6.86 2.12
C LEU A 63 9.96 7.12 3.39
N PHE A 64 10.59 6.10 3.96
CA PHE A 64 11.47 6.27 5.12
C PHE A 64 12.69 7.11 4.78
N ARG A 65 13.36 6.83 3.68
CA ARG A 65 14.54 7.56 3.24
C ARG A 65 14.25 9.05 3.03
N SER A 66 13.14 9.37 2.35
CA SER A 66 12.74 10.76 2.06
C SER A 66 12.44 11.57 3.32
N THR A 67 12.11 10.92 4.42
CA THR A 67 11.82 11.55 5.71
C THR A 67 12.95 11.43 6.72
N GLY A 68 14.11 10.90 6.33
CA GLY A 68 15.29 10.73 7.18
C GLY A 68 15.13 9.69 8.27
N ILE A 69 14.19 8.75 8.13
CA ILE A 69 13.96 7.70 9.11
C ILE A 69 14.74 6.44 8.73
N THR A 70 15.42 5.85 9.72
CA THR A 70 15.90 4.47 9.66
C THR A 70 14.94 3.61 10.48
N PRO A 71 14.04 2.84 9.82
CA PRO A 71 13.00 2.11 10.51
C PRO A 71 13.59 0.96 11.32
N ARG A 72 13.05 0.74 12.52
CA ARG A 72 13.31 -0.42 13.34
C ARG A 72 12.35 -1.53 12.94
N ILE A 73 12.77 -2.43 12.05
CA ILE A 73 11.92 -3.49 11.50
C ILE A 73 12.04 -4.73 12.40
N ARG A 74 10.92 -5.15 12.99
CA ARG A 74 10.81 -6.36 13.81
C ARG A 74 10.49 -7.59 12.98
N LEU A 75 9.64 -7.42 11.99
CA LEU A 75 9.12 -8.51 11.17
C LEU A 75 8.77 -8.03 9.77
N MET A 76 9.06 -8.88 8.79
CA MET A 76 8.57 -8.75 7.41
C MET A 76 7.62 -9.91 7.12
N GLY A 77 6.36 -9.60 6.85
CA GLY A 77 5.31 -10.59 6.54
C GLY A 77 5.02 -10.71 5.05
N ARG A 78 4.23 -11.71 4.69
CA ARG A 78 3.80 -11.95 3.30
C ARG A 78 2.33 -11.63 3.06
N CYS A 79 1.52 -11.62 4.11
CA CYS A 79 0.07 -11.47 4.06
C CYS A 79 -0.37 -10.26 4.89
N PRO A 80 -1.17 -9.32 4.33
CA PRO A 80 -1.66 -8.14 5.04
C PRO A 80 -2.43 -8.48 6.32
N GLU A 81 -3.25 -9.52 6.30
CA GLU A 81 -4.04 -9.98 7.44
C GLU A 81 -3.16 -10.34 8.65
N ASN A 82 -2.02 -10.98 8.43
CA ASN A 82 -1.08 -11.32 9.49
C ASN A 82 -0.42 -10.07 10.07
N ILE A 83 -0.05 -9.12 9.20
CA ILE A 83 0.53 -7.83 9.62
C ILE A 83 -0.47 -7.10 10.54
N ILE A 84 -1.73 -7.01 10.13
CA ILE A 84 -2.80 -6.38 10.91
C ILE A 84 -3.00 -7.08 12.25
N GLY A 85 -2.97 -8.43 12.26
CA GLY A 85 -3.03 -9.21 13.49
C GLY A 85 -1.91 -8.87 14.47
N PHE A 86 -0.67 -8.80 14.01
CA PHE A 86 0.49 -8.45 14.86
C PHE A 86 0.42 -7.01 15.37
N VAL A 87 -0.01 -6.06 14.53
CA VAL A 87 -0.23 -4.68 14.97
C VAL A 87 -1.32 -4.62 16.03
N GLY A 88 -2.44 -5.33 15.84
CA GLY A 88 -3.54 -5.41 16.80
C GLY A 88 -3.13 -6.00 18.15
N MET A 89 -2.11 -6.87 18.17
CA MET A 89 -1.50 -7.40 19.39
C MET A 89 -0.48 -6.46 20.05
N GLY A 90 -0.27 -5.26 19.50
CA GLY A 90 0.65 -4.27 20.05
C GLY A 90 2.13 -4.56 19.75
N MET A 91 2.44 -5.40 18.75
CA MET A 91 3.82 -5.75 18.41
C MET A 91 4.58 -4.65 17.66
N GLY A 92 3.88 -3.63 17.17
CA GLY A 92 4.45 -2.52 16.43
C GLY A 92 3.40 -1.80 15.60
N VAL A 93 3.86 -0.99 14.65
CA VAL A 93 3.05 -0.26 13.67
C VAL A 93 3.37 -0.75 12.28
N SER A 94 2.54 -0.42 11.30
CA SER A 94 2.78 -0.81 9.91
C SER A 94 2.41 0.31 8.93
N LEU A 95 2.94 0.20 7.72
CA LEU A 95 2.47 0.92 6.54
C LEU A 95 1.90 -0.11 5.55
N LEU A 96 0.64 0.05 5.18
CA LEU A 96 -0.05 -0.80 4.22
C LEU A 96 -0.80 0.05 3.20
N MET A 97 -1.18 -0.55 2.08
CA MET A 97 -2.12 0.08 1.16
C MET A 97 -3.50 0.17 1.82
N ARG A 98 -4.19 1.30 1.67
CA ARG A 98 -5.49 1.59 2.29
C ARG A 98 -6.51 0.47 2.05
N ARG A 99 -6.62 -0.02 0.82
CA ARG A 99 -7.58 -1.09 0.48
C ARG A 99 -7.33 -2.39 1.24
N HIS A 100 -6.07 -2.79 1.42
CA HIS A 100 -5.73 -3.95 2.27
C HIS A 100 -6.09 -3.68 3.73
N ALA A 101 -5.73 -2.49 4.24
CA ALA A 101 -6.02 -2.11 5.60
C ALA A 101 -7.53 -2.11 5.91
N GLU A 102 -8.33 -1.50 5.04
CA GLU A 102 -9.80 -1.45 5.20
C GLU A 102 -10.44 -2.84 5.09
N PHE A 103 -9.96 -3.68 4.16
CA PHE A 103 -10.52 -5.02 3.96
C PHE A 103 -10.29 -5.95 5.16
N PHE A 104 -9.11 -5.89 5.78
CA PHE A 104 -8.74 -6.72 6.93
C PHE A 104 -8.88 -6.00 8.28
N LYS A 105 -9.54 -4.86 8.32
CA LYS A 105 -9.71 -4.05 9.52
C LYS A 105 -10.34 -4.84 10.66
N THR A 106 -9.80 -4.65 11.86
CA THR A 106 -10.31 -5.21 13.12
C THR A 106 -10.46 -4.10 14.16
N PRO A 107 -11.24 -4.31 15.24
CA PRO A 107 -11.37 -3.31 16.32
C PRO A 107 -10.05 -3.00 17.04
N GLN A 108 -9.05 -3.88 16.94
CA GLN A 108 -7.76 -3.74 17.63
C GLN A 108 -6.80 -2.81 16.91
N ILE A 109 -7.11 -2.37 15.70
CA ILE A 109 -6.27 -1.45 14.93
C ILE A 109 -7.01 -0.17 14.57
N THR A 110 -6.22 0.87 14.30
CA THR A 110 -6.68 2.14 13.74
C THR A 110 -5.89 2.45 12.49
N ILE A 111 -6.59 2.87 11.44
CA ILE A 111 -6.01 3.30 10.16
C ILE A 111 -5.92 4.81 10.17
N ARG A 112 -4.75 5.37 9.81
CA ARG A 112 -4.52 6.81 9.70
C ARG A 112 -3.81 7.16 8.41
N GLU A 113 -4.14 8.31 7.85
CA GLU A 113 -3.39 8.87 6.73
C GLU A 113 -1.96 9.19 7.14
N ILE A 114 -1.05 9.19 6.20
CA ILE A 114 0.35 9.56 6.41
C ILE A 114 0.77 10.66 5.45
N THR A 115 1.74 11.44 5.87
CA THR A 115 2.37 12.46 5.01
C THR A 115 3.90 12.43 5.18
N PRO A 116 4.67 12.34 4.09
CA PRO A 116 4.22 12.06 2.73
C PRO A 116 3.61 10.66 2.58
N THR A 117 2.82 10.44 1.54
CA THR A 117 2.36 9.11 1.15
C THR A 117 2.83 8.78 -0.27
N ALA A 118 2.70 7.51 -0.65
CA ALA A 118 2.89 7.06 -2.02
C ALA A 118 1.59 6.49 -2.57
N GLU A 119 1.22 6.97 -3.74
CA GLU A 119 0.05 6.49 -4.48
C GLU A 119 0.42 5.34 -5.42
N SER A 120 -0.54 4.49 -5.66
CA SER A 120 -0.48 3.45 -6.68
C SER A 120 -1.75 3.43 -7.52
N ARG A 121 -1.62 2.94 -8.76
CA ARG A 121 -2.73 2.69 -9.68
C ARG A 121 -2.90 1.18 -9.88
N ILE A 122 -4.13 0.73 -9.89
CA ILE A 122 -4.47 -0.64 -10.28
C ILE A 122 -5.05 -0.58 -11.68
N CYS A 123 -4.36 -1.18 -12.64
CA CYS A 123 -4.68 -1.10 -14.05
C CYS A 123 -4.83 -2.47 -14.68
N LEU A 124 -5.76 -2.60 -15.63
CA LEU A 124 -5.70 -3.60 -16.67
C LEU A 124 -4.76 -3.10 -17.75
N ILE A 125 -3.81 -3.90 -18.18
CA ILE A 125 -2.81 -3.51 -19.18
C ILE A 125 -2.71 -4.53 -20.29
N TRP A 126 -2.38 -4.06 -21.52
CA TRP A 126 -2.05 -4.91 -22.66
C TRP A 126 -0.99 -4.23 -23.53
N LYS A 127 -0.25 -5.02 -24.31
CA LYS A 127 0.79 -4.49 -25.19
C LYS A 127 0.17 -3.74 -26.37
N LYS A 128 0.59 -2.50 -26.62
CA LYS A 128 0.13 -1.66 -27.74
C LYS A 128 0.20 -2.35 -29.10
N ASN A 129 1.30 -3.03 -29.36
CA ASN A 129 1.60 -3.59 -30.68
C ASN A 129 1.25 -5.09 -30.79
N ARG A 130 0.36 -5.58 -29.93
CA ARG A 130 -0.11 -6.97 -29.99
C ARG A 130 -1.62 -7.02 -30.20
N PRO A 131 -2.10 -7.71 -31.24
CA PRO A 131 -3.52 -7.86 -31.46
C PRO A 131 -4.16 -8.60 -30.28
N LEU A 132 -5.31 -8.11 -29.86
CA LEU A 132 -6.12 -8.74 -28.80
C LEU A 132 -6.89 -9.92 -29.39
N SER A 133 -7.08 -10.97 -28.59
CA SER A 133 -8.03 -12.00 -28.93
C SER A 133 -9.47 -11.42 -28.99
N PRO A 134 -10.41 -12.05 -29.75
CA PRO A 134 -11.80 -11.58 -29.80
C PRO A 134 -12.44 -11.46 -28.40
N ALA A 135 -12.15 -12.41 -27.51
CA ALA A 135 -12.65 -12.40 -26.14
C ALA A 135 -12.08 -11.22 -25.34
N ALA A 136 -10.77 -10.92 -25.46
CA ALA A 136 -10.16 -9.78 -24.79
C ALA A 136 -10.70 -8.45 -25.32
N ALA A 137 -10.91 -8.33 -26.62
CA ALA A 137 -11.51 -7.15 -27.26
C ALA A 137 -12.96 -6.91 -26.76
N THR A 138 -13.75 -7.96 -26.68
CA THR A 138 -15.13 -7.91 -26.15
C THR A 138 -15.13 -7.49 -24.67
N PHE A 139 -14.23 -8.06 -23.87
CA PHE A 139 -14.10 -7.71 -22.45
C PHE A 139 -13.70 -6.23 -22.25
N LEU A 140 -12.78 -5.71 -23.06
CA LEU A 140 -12.42 -4.31 -23.00
C LEU A 140 -13.57 -3.38 -23.34
N LYS A 141 -14.38 -3.71 -24.36
CA LYS A 141 -15.61 -2.95 -24.67
C LYS A 141 -16.56 -2.92 -23.49
N PHE A 142 -16.81 -4.06 -22.88
CA PHE A 142 -17.68 -4.16 -21.69
C PHE A 142 -17.21 -3.28 -20.53
N LEU A 143 -15.90 -3.15 -20.32
CA LEU A 143 -15.33 -2.31 -19.26
C LEU A 143 -15.40 -0.80 -19.54
N GLN A 144 -15.61 -0.41 -20.79
CA GLN A 144 -15.67 1.00 -21.21
C GLN A 144 -17.11 1.53 -21.32
N GLU A 145 -18.12 0.65 -21.27
CA GLU A 145 -19.55 0.97 -21.17
C GLU A 145 -19.95 1.30 -19.73
#